data_c328b89c878f1da9dbe0571cc5388df3
#
_entry.id   c328b89c878f1da9dbe0571cc5388df3
#
_cell.length_a   1.000
_cell.length_b   1.000
_cell.length_c   1.000
_cell.angle_alpha   90.00
_cell.angle_beta   90.00
_cell.angle_gamma   90.00
#
_symmetry.space_group_name_H-M   'P 1'
#
loop_
_entity.id
_entity.type
_entity.pdbx_description
1 polymer ?
#
loop_
_entity_poly.entity_id
_entity_poly.type
_entity_poly.pdbx_seq_one_letter_code
_entity_poly.pdbx_strand_id
1 'polypeptide(L)' 'MVLTEKERATIEDLRTQEQSCVEKYKRYGQEAKDPVLQELFARLEKEEQKHYESLDKVLNGTVPALSLIHI' A
#
# COMPACT_ATOMS: atom_id res chain seq x y z
N MET A 1 -0.01 10.12 17.44
CA MET A 1 0.75 10.96 16.52
C MET A 1 -0.15 12.05 15.96
N VAL A 2 0.33 13.27 15.98
CA VAL A 2 -0.42 14.41 15.44
C VAL A 2 0.20 14.81 14.11
N LEU A 3 -0.58 14.72 13.06
CA LEU A 3 -0.14 15.09 11.72
C LEU A 3 -0.51 16.53 11.43
N THR A 4 0.39 17.25 10.77
CA THR A 4 0.03 18.54 10.19
C THR A 4 -0.92 18.30 9.01
N GLU A 5 -1.60 19.34 8.58
CA GLU A 5 -2.48 19.25 7.41
C GLU A 5 -1.72 18.80 6.18
N LYS A 6 -0.51 19.31 6.00
CA LYS A 6 0.34 18.97 4.86
C LYS A 6 0.75 17.50 4.92
N GLU A 7 1.14 17.02 6.10
CA GLU A 7 1.52 15.62 6.28
C GLU A 7 0.33 14.70 6.01
N ARG A 8 -0.84 15.05 6.53
CA ARG A 8 -2.05 14.26 6.29
C ARG A 8 -2.38 14.18 4.81
N ALA A 9 -2.35 15.33 4.12
CA ALA A 9 -2.63 15.36 2.68
C ALA A 9 -1.63 14.49 1.90
N THR A 10 -0.36 14.54 2.28
CA THR A 10 0.67 13.72 1.65
C THR A 10 0.39 12.23 1.85
N ILE A 11 0.01 11.83 3.06
CA ILE A 11 -0.26 10.43 3.36
C ILE A 11 -1.52 9.96 2.66
N GLU A 12 -2.56 10.80 2.59
CA GLU A 12 -3.78 10.47 1.85
C GLU A 12 -3.48 10.23 0.38
N ASP A 13 -2.62 11.07 -0.19
CA ASP A 13 -2.18 10.95 -1.58
C ASP A 13 -1.45 9.63 -1.82
N LEU A 14 -0.51 9.31 -0.93
CA LEU A 14 0.23 8.06 -1.01
C LEU A 14 -0.70 6.86 -0.87
N ARG A 15 -1.67 6.92 0.04
CA ARG A 15 -2.64 5.85 0.21
C ARG A 15 -3.42 5.60 -1.08
N THR A 16 -3.85 6.66 -1.74
CA THR A 16 -4.56 6.57 -3.00
C THR A 16 -3.68 5.92 -4.08
N GLN A 17 -2.40 6.31 -4.14
CA GLN A 17 -1.46 5.72 -5.09
C GLN A 17 -1.25 4.22 -4.83
N GLU A 18 -1.13 3.83 -3.56
CA GLU A 18 -0.96 2.42 -3.21
C GLU A 18 -2.19 1.62 -3.58
N GLN A 19 -3.39 2.17 -3.40
CA GLN A 19 -4.62 1.50 -3.80
C GLN A 19 -4.65 1.27 -5.31
N SER A 20 -4.25 2.26 -6.08
CA SER A 20 -4.15 2.13 -7.54
C SER A 20 -3.17 1.02 -7.93
N CYS A 21 -2.05 0.92 -7.22
CA CYS A 21 -1.07 -0.12 -7.47
C CYS A 21 -1.63 -1.52 -7.15
N VAL A 22 -2.34 -1.65 -6.04
CA VAL A 22 -2.98 -2.92 -5.68
C VAL A 22 -3.90 -3.38 -6.81
N GLU A 23 -4.77 -2.50 -7.27
CA GLU A 23 -5.72 -2.82 -8.32
C GLU A 23 -5.02 -3.16 -9.64
N LYS A 24 -3.97 -2.42 -9.96
CA LYS A 24 -3.20 -2.63 -11.17
C LYS A 24 -2.52 -4.01 -11.16
N TYR A 25 -1.84 -4.35 -10.08
CA TYR A 25 -1.16 -5.64 -9.99
C TYR A 25 -2.13 -6.81 -9.95
N LYS A 26 -3.28 -6.62 -9.29
CA LYS A 26 -4.33 -7.62 -9.30
C LYS A 26 -4.80 -7.92 -10.72
N ARG A 27 -5.04 -6.86 -11.50
CA ARG A 27 -5.48 -7.00 -12.89
C ARG A 27 -4.39 -7.67 -13.74
N TYR A 28 -3.14 -7.25 -13.59
CA TYR A 28 -2.04 -7.84 -14.34
C TYR A 28 -1.87 -9.32 -14.02
N GLY A 29 -2.02 -9.67 -12.75
CA GLY A 29 -1.96 -11.08 -12.35
C GLY A 29 -3.05 -11.92 -12.97
N GLN A 30 -4.25 -11.35 -13.12
CA GLN A 30 -5.37 -12.03 -13.76
C GLN A 30 -5.19 -12.18 -15.26
N GLU A 31 -4.54 -11.20 -15.88
CA GLU A 31 -4.31 -11.19 -17.33
C GLU A 31 -3.08 -11.98 -17.75
N ALA A 32 -2.12 -12.16 -16.86
CA ALA A 32 -0.89 -12.87 -17.18
C ALA A 32 -1.15 -14.34 -17.43
N LYS A 33 -0.54 -14.88 -18.47
CA LYS A 33 -0.66 -16.30 -18.83
C LYS A 33 0.49 -17.12 -18.27
N ASP A 34 1.63 -16.50 -18.07
CA ASP A 34 2.81 -17.16 -17.53
C ASP A 34 2.67 -17.32 -16.02
N PRO A 35 2.77 -18.54 -15.47
CA PRO A 35 2.62 -18.76 -14.03
C PRO A 35 3.62 -17.99 -13.18
N VAL A 36 4.82 -17.76 -13.69
CA VAL A 36 5.84 -16.99 -12.96
C VAL A 36 5.41 -15.54 -12.83
N LEU A 37 4.86 -14.98 -13.90
CA LEU A 37 4.34 -13.60 -13.86
C LEU A 37 3.11 -13.48 -12.99
N GLN A 38 2.22 -14.47 -13.02
CA GLN A 38 1.05 -14.49 -12.14
C GLN A 38 1.48 -14.44 -10.68
N GLU A 39 2.46 -15.23 -10.32
CA GLU A 39 2.98 -15.26 -8.96
C GLU A 39 3.66 -13.96 -8.58
N LEU A 40 4.45 -13.38 -9.50
CA LEU A 40 5.11 -12.10 -9.27
C LEU A 40 4.09 -11.00 -8.98
N PHE A 41 3.07 -10.89 -9.82
CA PHE A 41 2.05 -9.85 -9.62
C PHE A 41 1.23 -10.07 -8.36
N ALA A 42 0.97 -11.31 -7.99
CA ALA A 42 0.28 -11.61 -6.73
C ALA A 42 1.12 -11.17 -5.52
N ARG A 43 2.43 -11.34 -5.60
CA ARG A 43 3.33 -10.92 -4.54
C ARG A 43 3.40 -9.40 -4.44
N LEU A 44 3.50 -8.73 -5.59
CA LEU A 44 3.51 -7.26 -5.63
C LEU A 44 2.21 -6.69 -5.10
N GLU A 45 1.09 -7.30 -5.44
CA GLU A 45 -0.21 -6.89 -4.92
C GLU A 45 -0.25 -6.95 -3.39
N LYS A 46 0.26 -8.03 -2.80
CA LYS A 46 0.30 -8.18 -1.35
C LYS A 46 1.17 -7.13 -0.68
N GLU A 47 2.31 -6.82 -1.27
CA GLU A 47 3.20 -5.81 -0.72
C GLU A 47 2.56 -4.43 -0.75
N GLU A 48 1.93 -4.07 -1.86
CA GLU A 48 1.25 -2.78 -1.96
C GLU A 48 0.04 -2.71 -1.01
N GLN A 49 -0.64 -3.84 -0.79
CA GLN A 49 -1.74 -3.89 0.17
C GLN A 49 -1.26 -3.61 1.59
N LYS A 50 -0.09 -4.11 1.95
CA LYS A 50 0.51 -3.82 3.26
C LYS A 50 0.85 -2.34 3.41
N HIS A 51 1.39 -1.72 2.37
CA HIS A 51 1.67 -0.29 2.38
C HIS A 51 0.39 0.51 2.55
N TYR A 52 -0.66 0.15 1.81
CA TYR A 52 -1.95 0.79 1.94
C TYR A 52 -2.47 0.72 3.37
N GLU A 53 -2.43 -0.46 3.97
CA GLU A 53 -2.92 -0.66 5.34
C GLU A 53 -2.12 0.15 6.35
N SER A 54 -0.80 0.24 6.18
CA SER A 54 0.06 1.04 7.06
C SER A 54 -0.29 2.52 6.97
N LEU A 55 -0.48 3.03 5.77
CA LEU A 55 -0.85 4.44 5.57
C LEU A 55 -2.23 4.72 6.14
N ASP A 56 -3.16 3.79 5.96
CA ASP A 56 -4.52 3.91 6.48
C ASP A 56 -4.50 3.98 8.01
N LYS A 57 -3.69 3.16 8.66
CA LYS A 57 -3.55 3.18 10.11
C LYS A 57 -2.99 4.49 10.62
N VAL A 58 -2.00 5.04 9.92
CA VAL A 58 -1.44 6.34 10.28
C VAL A 58 -2.51 7.43 10.20
N LEU A 59 -3.32 7.42 9.15
CA LEU A 59 -4.40 8.40 9.00
C LEU A 59 -5.47 8.26 10.07
N ASN A 60 -5.69 7.06 10.56
CA ASN A 60 -6.69 6.80 11.61
C ASN A 60 -6.14 7.02 13.01
N GLY A 61 -4.92 7.53 13.13
CA GLY A 61 -4.31 7.81 14.42
C GLY A 61 -3.68 6.62 15.11
N THR A 62 -3.73 5.46 14.48
CA THR A 62 -3.11 4.24 15.02
C THR A 62 -1.78 4.06 14.33
N VAL A 63 -0.71 4.41 15.02
CA VAL A 63 0.62 4.28 14.45
C VAL A 63 1.15 2.89 14.77
N PRO A 64 1.38 2.04 13.77
CA PRO A 64 1.97 0.74 14.02
C PRO A 64 3.38 0.92 14.55
N ALA A 65 3.65 0.39 15.73
CA ALA A 65 4.97 0.53 16.37
C ALA A 65 6.08 0.00 15.46
N LEU A 66 5.80 -1.07 14.73
CA LEU A 66 6.76 -1.66 13.81
C LEU A 66 7.11 -0.72 12.67
N SER A 67 6.13 0.02 12.16
CA SER A 67 6.38 0.99 11.10
C SER A 67 7.31 2.09 11.58
N LEU A 68 7.17 2.50 12.82
CA LEU A 68 8.04 3.51 13.40
C LEU A 68 9.46 3.01 13.59
N ILE A 69 9.60 1.75 13.95
CA ILE A 69 10.90 1.15 14.23
C ILE A 69 11.67 0.90 12.94
N HIS A 70 10.98 0.57 11.89
CA HIS A 70 11.60 0.13 10.64
C HIS A 70 11.73 1.20 9.57
N ILE A 71 11.32 2.38 9.88
CA ILE A 71 11.48 3.51 8.95
C ILE A 71 12.88 4.09 8.99
#